data_ec33b817ef00c18a7eca652e5d6bedc0
#
_entry.id   ec33b817ef00c18a7eca652e5d6bedc0
#
_cell.length_a   1.000
_cell.length_b   1.000
_cell.length_c   1.000
_cell.angle_alpha   90.00
_cell.angle_beta   90.00
_cell.angle_gamma   90.00
#
_symmetry.space_group_name_H-M   'P 1'
#
loop_
_entity.id
_entity.type
_entity.pdbx_description
1 polymer ?
#
loop_
_entity_poly.entity_id
_entity_poly.type
_entity_poly.pdbx_seq_one_letter_code
_entity_poly.pdbx_strand_id
1 'polypeptide(L)'
;MDKKILEKFDDDNAFIKVSAPSPVDGSDKAALNRKGNQKFNEGDIEGARRIFMTTGYSDGLSRVGDFYKSKDRPLEALRMFWMAHDKRKLEPLIEKLAFSLQDMMYSDDVNLKKDVIPENEQEVKNE
;
A
#
# COMPACT_ATOMS: atom_id res chain seq x y z
N MET A 1 11.45 1.71 -22.72
CA MET A 1 10.06 1.62 -22.37
C MET A 1 9.22 2.38 -23.39
N ASP A 2 8.20 1.74 -23.90
CA ASP A 2 7.40 2.34 -24.97
C ASP A 2 6.57 3.51 -24.42
N LYS A 3 6.63 4.66 -25.12
CA LYS A 3 5.84 5.86 -24.76
C LYS A 3 4.34 5.59 -24.68
N LYS A 4 3.84 4.68 -25.50
CA LYS A 4 2.42 4.29 -25.48
C LYS A 4 1.99 3.61 -24.18
N ILE A 5 2.89 2.92 -23.51
CA ILE A 5 2.61 2.29 -22.23
C ILE A 5 2.55 3.37 -21.14
N LEU A 6 3.47 4.33 -21.17
CA LEU A 6 3.47 5.45 -20.24
C LEU A 6 2.26 6.35 -20.40
N GLU A 7 1.87 6.64 -21.64
CA GLU A 7 0.66 7.40 -21.94
C GLU A 7 -0.59 6.67 -21.46
N LYS A 8 -0.62 5.34 -21.56
CA LYS A 8 -1.72 4.53 -21.04
C LYS A 8 -1.80 4.60 -19.52
N PHE A 9 -0.67 4.68 -18.82
CA PHE A 9 -0.64 4.84 -17.38
C PHE A 9 -1.04 6.25 -16.95
N ASP A 10 -0.63 7.27 -17.70
CA ASP A 10 -1.00 8.65 -17.41
C ASP A 10 -2.49 8.90 -17.66
N ASP A 11 -3.03 8.25 -18.67
CA ASP A 11 -4.44 8.33 -19.03
C ASP A 11 -5.27 7.30 -18.27
N ASP A 12 -4.60 6.43 -17.53
CA ASP A 12 -5.28 5.37 -16.84
C ASP A 12 -5.97 5.90 -15.59
N ASN A 13 -7.27 5.88 -15.66
CA ASN A 13 -8.16 6.25 -14.58
C ASN A 13 -7.99 5.38 -13.30
N ALA A 14 -7.04 4.44 -13.29
CA ALA A 14 -6.83 3.57 -12.15
C ALA A 14 -6.49 4.35 -10.89
N PHE A 15 -5.63 5.37 -11.00
CA PHE A 15 -5.34 6.26 -9.88
C PHE A 15 -6.46 7.27 -9.61
N ILE A 16 -7.12 7.71 -10.67
CA ILE A 16 -8.25 8.65 -10.56
C ILE A 16 -9.46 7.95 -9.93
N LYS A 17 -9.68 6.66 -10.21
CA LYS A 17 -10.78 5.88 -9.63
C LYS A 17 -10.68 5.75 -8.12
N VAL A 18 -9.48 5.72 -7.55
CA VAL A 18 -9.26 5.68 -6.11
C VAL A 18 -9.66 7.00 -5.46
N SER A 19 -9.51 8.11 -6.16
CA SER A 19 -9.88 9.46 -5.70
C SER A 19 -11.20 9.94 -6.27
N ALA A 20 -11.87 9.16 -7.11
CA ALA A 20 -13.16 9.51 -7.67
C ALA A 20 -14.24 9.59 -6.58
N PRO A 21 -15.19 10.51 -6.69
CA PRO A 21 -16.31 10.57 -5.75
C PRO A 21 -17.05 9.23 -5.74
N SER A 22 -17.41 8.78 -4.55
CA SER A 22 -18.22 7.57 -4.40
C SER A 22 -19.57 7.76 -5.09
N PRO A 23 -20.07 6.73 -5.81
CA PRO A 23 -21.40 6.79 -6.41
C PRO A 23 -22.53 6.75 -5.41
N VAL A 24 -22.23 6.57 -4.13
CA VAL A 24 -23.22 6.44 -3.06
C VAL A 24 -23.59 7.82 -2.52
N ASP A 25 -24.86 8.05 -2.30
CA ASP A 25 -25.38 9.30 -1.73
C ASP A 25 -24.91 9.50 -0.28
N GLY A 26 -24.82 10.78 0.15
CA GLY A 26 -24.27 11.15 1.45
C GLY A 26 -24.98 10.51 2.65
N SER A 27 -26.31 10.41 2.61
CA SER A 27 -27.08 9.76 3.69
C SER A 27 -26.84 8.24 3.72
N ASP A 28 -26.74 7.64 2.54
CA ASP A 28 -26.43 6.21 2.40
C ASP A 28 -25.00 5.90 2.81
N LYS A 29 -24.06 6.82 2.54
CA LYS A 29 -22.67 6.69 3.02
C LYS A 29 -22.62 6.63 4.54
N ALA A 30 -23.34 7.50 5.22
CA ALA A 30 -23.35 7.50 6.68
C ALA A 30 -23.89 6.18 7.25
N ALA A 31 -24.98 5.68 6.67
CA ALA A 31 -25.56 4.39 7.08
C ALA A 31 -24.61 3.23 6.81
N LEU A 32 -23.98 3.21 5.64
CA LEU A 32 -23.01 2.18 5.27
C LEU A 32 -21.76 2.24 6.15
N ASN A 33 -21.27 3.43 6.46
CA ASN A 33 -20.11 3.58 7.32
C ASN A 33 -20.39 3.08 8.74
N ARG A 34 -21.58 3.32 9.26
CA ARG A 34 -21.99 2.74 10.55
C ARG A 34 -22.00 1.22 10.49
N LYS A 35 -22.53 0.66 9.42
CA LYS A 35 -22.53 -0.78 9.20
C LYS A 35 -21.11 -1.33 9.07
N GLY A 36 -20.24 -0.60 8.37
CA GLY A 36 -18.83 -0.95 8.27
C GLY A 36 -18.12 -0.95 9.62
N ASN A 37 -18.37 0.06 10.44
CA ASN A 37 -17.85 0.14 11.80
C ASN A 37 -18.34 -1.02 12.66
N GLN A 38 -19.60 -1.38 12.53
CA GLN A 38 -20.16 -2.52 13.23
C GLN A 38 -19.46 -3.82 12.82
N LYS A 39 -19.30 -4.04 11.52
CA LYS A 39 -18.59 -5.22 11.01
C LYS A 39 -17.14 -5.27 11.49
N PHE A 40 -16.47 -4.14 11.50
CA PHE A 40 -15.10 -4.05 12.01
C PHE A 40 -15.03 -4.48 13.48
N ASN A 41 -15.94 -3.97 14.29
CA ASN A 41 -16.01 -4.29 15.72
C ASN A 41 -16.37 -5.77 15.98
N GLU A 42 -17.12 -6.37 15.08
CA GLU A 42 -17.46 -7.80 15.13
C GLU A 42 -16.33 -8.71 14.66
N GLY A 43 -15.26 -8.13 14.10
CA GLY A 43 -14.13 -8.87 13.56
C GLY A 43 -14.25 -9.21 12.09
N ASP A 44 -15.31 -8.80 11.42
CA ASP A 44 -15.46 -8.96 9.96
C ASP A 44 -14.73 -7.83 9.23
N ILE A 45 -13.42 -7.95 9.17
CA ILE A 45 -12.53 -6.94 8.60
C ILE A 45 -12.74 -6.84 7.08
N GLU A 46 -12.92 -7.96 6.40
CA GLU A 46 -13.14 -7.98 4.95
C GLU A 46 -14.45 -7.29 4.58
N GLY A 47 -15.52 -7.54 5.33
CA GLY A 47 -16.79 -6.86 5.14
C GLY A 47 -16.69 -5.36 5.38
N ALA A 48 -16.01 -4.98 6.45
CA ALA A 48 -15.76 -3.58 6.77
C ALA A 48 -14.96 -2.89 5.66
N ARG A 49 -13.89 -3.54 5.21
CA ARG A 49 -13.03 -3.04 4.13
C ARG A 49 -13.84 -2.76 2.87
N ARG A 50 -14.66 -3.69 2.44
CA ARG A 50 -15.49 -3.53 1.25
C ARG A 50 -16.43 -2.33 1.36
N ILE A 51 -17.04 -2.15 2.51
CA ILE A 51 -17.95 -1.03 2.76
C ILE A 51 -17.16 0.29 2.70
N PHE A 52 -16.04 0.38 3.41
CA PHE A 52 -15.23 1.59 3.46
C PHE A 52 -14.62 1.94 2.09
N MET A 53 -14.27 0.94 1.30
CA MET A 53 -13.81 1.17 -0.08
C MET A 53 -14.92 1.71 -0.96
N THR A 54 -16.14 1.20 -0.80
CA THR A 54 -17.30 1.66 -1.57
C THR A 54 -17.68 3.09 -1.21
N THR A 55 -17.64 3.44 0.06
CA THR A 55 -18.01 4.80 0.53
C THR A 55 -16.87 5.80 0.47
N GLY A 56 -15.62 5.34 0.37
CA GLY A 56 -14.45 6.19 0.41
C GLY A 56 -14.17 6.75 1.82
N TYR A 57 -14.56 6.04 2.86
CA TYR A 57 -14.42 6.48 4.24
C TYR A 57 -12.97 6.32 4.73
N SER A 58 -12.23 7.41 4.73
CA SER A 58 -10.79 7.42 5.03
C SER A 58 -10.45 6.89 6.42
N ASP A 59 -11.19 7.30 7.44
CA ASP A 59 -10.94 6.87 8.80
C ASP A 59 -11.14 5.36 8.96
N GLY A 60 -12.15 4.83 8.31
CA GLY A 60 -12.40 3.39 8.28
C GLY A 60 -11.28 2.62 7.59
N LEU A 61 -10.86 3.09 6.42
CA LEU A 61 -9.76 2.48 5.67
C LEU A 61 -8.46 2.53 6.45
N SER A 62 -8.18 3.63 7.12
CA SER A 62 -7.00 3.78 7.96
C SER A 62 -7.01 2.79 9.13
N ARG A 63 -8.17 2.57 9.75
CA ARG A 63 -8.30 1.57 10.82
C ARG A 63 -8.11 0.14 10.32
N VAL A 64 -8.62 -0.16 9.13
CA VAL A 64 -8.38 -1.46 8.48
C VAL A 64 -6.90 -1.63 8.21
N GLY A 65 -6.23 -0.58 7.75
CA GLY A 65 -4.77 -0.59 7.57
C GLY A 65 -4.01 -0.86 8.87
N ASP A 66 -4.40 -0.23 9.96
CA ASP A 66 -3.82 -0.48 11.29
C ASP A 66 -4.00 -1.94 11.71
N PHE A 67 -5.16 -2.49 11.42
CA PHE A 67 -5.44 -3.91 11.69
C PHE A 67 -4.48 -4.83 10.93
N TYR A 68 -4.33 -4.60 9.62
CA TYR A 68 -3.41 -5.41 8.81
C TYR A 68 -1.96 -5.24 9.26
N LYS A 69 -1.57 -4.03 9.64
CA LYS A 69 -0.23 -3.77 10.18
C LYS A 69 0.01 -4.58 11.47
N SER A 70 -0.97 -4.64 12.35
CA SER A 70 -0.90 -5.41 13.59
C SER A 70 -0.81 -6.93 13.35
N LYS A 71 -1.33 -7.39 12.21
CA LYS A 71 -1.29 -8.81 11.81
C LYS A 71 -0.08 -9.16 10.96
N ASP A 72 0.89 -8.26 10.87
CA ASP A 72 2.10 -8.45 10.07
C ASP A 72 1.80 -8.66 8.58
N ARG A 73 0.84 -7.89 8.08
CA ARG A 73 0.45 -7.85 6.66
C ARG A 73 0.69 -6.46 6.09
N PRO A 74 1.97 -6.09 5.92
CA PRO A 74 2.32 -4.70 5.60
C PRO A 74 1.89 -4.24 4.22
N LEU A 75 1.82 -5.13 3.23
CA LEU A 75 1.38 -4.76 1.88
C LEU A 75 -0.10 -4.41 1.83
N GLU A 76 -0.91 -5.15 2.55
CA GLU A 76 -2.34 -4.86 2.67
C GLU A 76 -2.57 -3.57 3.47
N ALA A 77 -1.81 -3.37 4.53
CA ALA A 77 -1.83 -2.13 5.30
C ALA A 77 -1.45 -0.94 4.42
N LEU A 78 -0.39 -1.07 3.63
CA LEU A 78 0.07 -0.04 2.69
C LEU A 78 -1.04 0.36 1.72
N ARG A 79 -1.72 -0.63 1.16
CA ARG A 79 -2.84 -0.39 0.25
C ARG A 79 -3.96 0.39 0.92
N MET A 80 -4.30 0.03 2.15
CA MET A 80 -5.37 0.72 2.88
C MET A 80 -4.99 2.15 3.21
N PHE A 81 -3.77 2.40 3.68
CA PHE A 81 -3.29 3.75 3.96
C PHE A 81 -3.20 4.61 2.70
N TRP A 82 -2.82 4.00 1.58
CA TRP A 82 -2.81 4.68 0.29
C TRP A 82 -4.22 5.13 -0.10
N MET A 83 -5.19 4.24 -0.01
CA MET A 83 -6.58 4.54 -0.35
C MET A 83 -7.21 5.54 0.63
N ALA A 84 -6.78 5.52 1.87
CA ALA A 84 -7.21 6.48 2.90
C ALA A 84 -6.55 7.85 2.76
N HIS A 85 -5.54 7.99 1.90
CA HIS A 85 -4.70 9.19 1.79
C HIS A 85 -4.03 9.57 3.11
N ASP A 86 -3.71 8.58 3.93
CA ASP A 86 -3.09 8.78 5.23
C ASP A 86 -1.57 8.74 5.10
N LYS A 87 -1.00 9.88 4.73
CA LYS A 87 0.44 10.02 4.52
C LYS A 87 1.25 9.74 5.78
N ARG A 88 0.72 10.10 6.94
CA ARG A 88 1.42 9.94 8.22
C ARG A 88 1.69 8.48 8.55
N LYS A 89 0.77 7.59 8.17
CA LYS A 89 0.93 6.15 8.36
C LYS A 89 1.60 5.48 7.16
N LEU A 90 1.39 6.05 5.98
CA LEU A 90 1.92 5.50 4.73
C LEU A 90 3.45 5.62 4.64
N GLU A 91 3.99 6.80 4.92
CA GLU A 91 5.42 7.08 4.75
C GLU A 91 6.32 6.17 5.59
N PRO A 92 6.09 6.01 6.91
CA PRO A 92 6.93 5.10 7.70
C PRO A 92 6.87 3.66 7.22
N LEU A 93 5.72 3.24 6.71
CA LEU A 93 5.53 1.88 6.22
C LEU A 93 6.27 1.67 4.90
N ILE A 94 6.25 2.67 4.01
CA ILE A 94 7.03 2.64 2.76
C ILE A 94 8.52 2.52 3.09
N GLU A 95 9.03 3.31 4.02
CA GLU A 95 10.44 3.26 4.43
C GLU A 95 10.82 1.89 5.00
N LYS A 96 9.97 1.34 5.84
CA LYS A 96 10.19 0.02 6.43
C LYS A 96 10.20 -1.08 5.36
N LEU A 97 9.26 -1.03 4.43
CA LEU A 97 9.19 -2.00 3.34
C LEU A 97 10.36 -1.85 2.37
N ALA A 98 10.77 -0.62 2.07
CA ALA A 98 11.94 -0.36 1.23
C ALA A 98 13.21 -0.90 1.88
N PHE A 99 13.38 -0.68 3.18
CA PHE A 99 14.52 -1.21 3.94
C PHE A 99 14.52 -2.75 3.93
N SER A 100 13.37 -3.36 4.18
CA SER A 100 13.24 -4.82 4.16
C SER A 100 13.55 -5.40 2.78
N LEU A 101 13.09 -4.72 1.73
CA LEU A 101 13.34 -5.13 0.35
C LEU A 101 14.83 -5.04 0.02
N GLN A 102 15.48 -3.96 0.42
CA GLN A 102 16.92 -3.80 0.24
C GLN A 102 17.70 -4.90 0.96
N ASP A 103 17.33 -5.20 2.19
CA ASP A 103 17.95 -6.25 2.97
C ASP A 103 17.83 -7.63 2.29
N MET A 104 16.65 -7.93 1.77
CA MET A 104 16.41 -9.15 1.01
C MET A 104 17.24 -9.19 -0.28
N MET A 105 17.30 -8.07 -1.00
CA MET A 105 18.09 -7.96 -2.22
C MET A 105 19.58 -8.12 -1.92
N TYR A 106 20.06 -7.54 -0.84
CA TYR A 106 21.46 -7.68 -0.43
C TYR A 106 21.81 -9.10 -0.01
N SER A 107 20.93 -9.77 0.70
CA SER A 107 21.18 -11.15 1.13
C SER A 107 21.20 -12.12 -0.05
N ASP A 108 20.34 -11.92 -1.03
CA ASP A 108 20.36 -12.70 -2.27
C ASP A 108 21.56 -12.34 -3.15
N ASP A 109 21.90 -11.06 -3.19
CA ASP A 109 23.01 -10.53 -3.97
C ASP A 109 24.39 -10.95 -3.47
N VAL A 110 24.54 -11.34 -2.21
CA VAL A 110 25.83 -11.82 -1.72
C VAL A 110 26.31 -13.04 -2.53
N ASN A 111 25.40 -13.87 -2.96
CA ASN A 111 25.73 -14.99 -3.83
C ASN A 111 25.91 -14.57 -5.29
N LEU A 112 25.07 -13.66 -5.77
CA LEU A 112 25.16 -13.12 -7.13
C LEU A 112 26.39 -12.23 -7.31
N LYS A 113 26.74 -11.44 -6.30
CA LYS A 113 27.91 -10.56 -6.35
C LYS A 113 29.23 -11.29 -6.43
N LYS A 114 29.31 -12.48 -5.90
CA LYS A 114 30.50 -13.31 -6.05
C LYS A 114 30.72 -13.78 -7.49
N ASP A 115 29.63 -13.87 -8.26
CA ASP A 115 29.67 -14.41 -9.63
C ASP A 115 29.62 -13.34 -10.71
N VAL A 116 29.09 -12.16 -10.45
CA VAL A 116 28.72 -11.15 -11.46
C VAL A 116 29.38 -9.80 -11.28
N ILE A 117 29.82 -9.41 -10.06
CA ILE A 117 30.40 -8.09 -9.86
C ILE A 117 31.88 -8.09 -10.18
N PRO A 118 32.31 -7.16 -11.06
CA PRO A 118 33.73 -6.99 -11.34
C PRO A 118 34.53 -6.68 -10.09
N GLU A 119 35.71 -7.18 -10.02
CA GLU A 119 36.66 -7.00 -8.92
C GLU A 119 36.93 -5.53 -8.58
N ASN A 120 36.53 -4.62 -9.44
CA ASN A 120 36.75 -3.18 -9.30
C ASN A 120 36.12 -2.60 -8.03
N GLU A 121 34.96 -3.09 -7.62
CA GLU A 121 34.32 -2.64 -6.38
C GLU A 121 35.04 -3.16 -5.14
N GLN A 122 35.68 -4.30 -5.22
CA GLN A 122 36.45 -4.85 -4.13
C GLN A 122 37.79 -4.09 -3.95
N GLU A 123 38.38 -3.63 -5.03
CA GLU A 123 39.62 -2.82 -5.01
C GLU A 123 39.35 -1.45 -4.36
N VAL A 124 38.21 -0.82 -4.64
CA VAL A 124 37.85 0.48 -4.05
C VAL A 124 37.62 0.38 -2.55
N LYS A 125 37.14 -0.76 -2.07
CA LYS A 125 36.90 -0.98 -0.64
C LYS A 125 38.16 -1.31 0.16
N ASN A 126 39.21 -1.75 -0.50
CA ASN A 126 40.49 -2.13 0.12
C ASN A 126 41.50 -0.99 0.17
N GLU A 127 41.19 0.12 -0.45
CA GLU A 127 41.93 1.37 -0.35
C GLU A 127 41.34 2.28 0.73
#